data_7ff8ebf570d58ab30460568db137247d
#
_entry.id   7ff8ebf570d58ab30460568db137247d
#
_cell.length_a   1.000
_cell.length_b   1.000
_cell.length_c   1.000
_cell.angle_alpha   90.00
_cell.angle_beta   90.00
_cell.angle_gamma   90.00
#
_symmetry.space_group_name_H-M   'P 1'
#
loop_
_entity.id
_entity.type
_entity.pdbx_description
1 polymer ?
#
loop_
_entity_poly.entity_id
_entity_poly.type
_entity_poly.pdbx_seq_one_letter_code
_entity_poly.pdbx_strand_id
1 'polypeptide(L)'
;MLYVVRAVKERKPFVDEILKQIPDAVVYYDRFGNAMKSYLHVCKNIIAGEPAVLLEDDIILTSNFREKIEAVISQHPDTLINFFSLSKKYLEPHWKKGREYCMNQCEYFPEGFSLRVVEAYENWPLKEKEPTAYDFLVGYAWGNNNPYLVWCPSLVQHREVKSIINPRRSSKRQSVTFEV
;
A
#
# COMPACT_ATOMS: atom_id res chain seq x y z
N MET A 1 -6.21 10.56 -11.11
CA MET A 1 -5.66 9.44 -10.31
C MET A 1 -6.45 9.35 -9.03
N LEU A 2 -6.84 8.17 -8.63
CA LEU A 2 -7.63 7.91 -7.43
C LEU A 2 -6.71 7.73 -6.21
N TYR A 3 -7.07 8.36 -5.08
CA TYR A 3 -6.45 8.10 -3.77
C TYR A 3 -7.45 7.35 -2.90
N VAL A 4 -7.02 6.24 -2.29
CA VAL A 4 -7.88 5.41 -1.43
C VAL A 4 -7.18 5.19 -0.10
N VAL A 5 -7.86 5.54 1.00
CA VAL A 5 -7.41 5.22 2.36
C VAL A 5 -8.21 4.03 2.87
N ARG A 6 -7.54 2.92 3.12
CA ARG A 6 -8.15 1.74 3.76
C ARG A 6 -7.99 1.86 5.27
N ALA A 7 -9.09 1.86 5.98
CA ALA A 7 -9.12 2.23 7.38
C ALA A 7 -10.02 1.34 8.25
N VAL A 8 -9.80 1.41 9.54
CA VAL A 8 -10.74 0.96 10.58
C VAL A 8 -11.29 2.17 11.34
N LYS A 9 -12.50 2.04 11.87
CA LYS A 9 -13.21 3.17 12.50
C LYS A 9 -12.44 3.75 13.71
N GLU A 10 -11.74 2.90 14.45
CA GLU A 10 -10.96 3.24 15.62
C GLU A 10 -9.78 4.19 15.30
N ARG A 11 -9.38 4.23 14.03
CA ARG A 11 -8.26 5.07 13.55
C ARG A 11 -8.71 6.31 12.79
N LYS A 12 -9.99 6.67 12.91
CA LYS A 12 -10.51 7.90 12.29
C LYS A 12 -9.63 9.14 12.51
N PRO A 13 -9.06 9.43 13.71
CA PRO A 13 -8.18 10.58 13.87
C PRO A 13 -6.94 10.57 12.97
N PHE A 14 -6.38 9.39 12.66
CA PHE A 14 -5.25 9.26 11.73
C PHE A 14 -5.66 9.52 10.30
N VAL A 15 -6.86 9.03 9.93
CA VAL A 15 -7.45 9.31 8.60
C VAL A 15 -7.68 10.80 8.43
N ASP A 16 -8.22 11.49 9.44
CA ASP A 16 -8.45 12.94 9.40
C ASP A 16 -7.13 13.73 9.16
N GLU A 17 -6.00 13.25 9.66
CA GLU A 17 -4.69 13.84 9.37
C GLU A 17 -4.22 13.58 7.93
N ILE A 18 -4.43 12.38 7.41
CA ILE A 18 -4.14 12.04 6.01
C ILE A 18 -4.96 12.95 5.08
N LEU A 19 -6.24 13.14 5.35
CA LEU A 19 -7.14 13.96 4.55
C LEU A 19 -6.78 15.46 4.54
N LYS A 20 -5.96 15.95 5.46
CA LYS A 20 -5.45 17.34 5.37
C LYS A 20 -4.56 17.56 4.16
N GLN A 21 -3.84 16.54 3.68
CA GLN A 21 -2.97 16.63 2.50
C GLN A 21 -3.63 16.10 1.23
N ILE A 22 -4.61 15.19 1.36
CA ILE A 22 -5.33 14.58 0.23
C ILE A 22 -6.85 14.58 0.51
N PRO A 23 -7.51 15.76 0.53
CA PRO A 23 -8.90 15.92 0.97
C PRO A 23 -9.93 15.22 0.08
N ASP A 24 -9.58 14.88 -1.14
CA ASP A 24 -10.39 14.16 -2.12
C ASP A 24 -10.17 12.63 -2.11
N ALA A 25 -9.38 12.11 -1.18
CA ALA A 25 -9.20 10.67 -1.06
C ALA A 25 -10.50 9.96 -0.64
N VAL A 26 -10.77 8.84 -1.28
CA VAL A 26 -11.87 7.95 -0.89
C VAL A 26 -11.47 7.17 0.36
N VAL A 27 -12.21 7.31 1.44
CA VAL A 27 -11.97 6.55 2.67
C VAL A 27 -12.87 5.34 2.71
N TYR A 28 -12.27 4.16 2.77
CA TYR A 28 -12.98 2.91 2.97
C TYR A 28 -12.75 2.36 4.39
N TYR A 29 -13.79 2.36 5.21
CA TYR A 29 -13.76 1.73 6.53
C TYR A 29 -14.09 0.25 6.45
N ASP A 30 -13.20 -0.59 6.96
CA ASP A 30 -13.40 -2.04 6.96
C ASP A 30 -14.69 -2.44 7.69
N ARG A 31 -15.49 -3.27 7.02
CA ARG A 31 -16.76 -3.83 7.52
C ARG A 31 -16.73 -5.36 7.58
N PHE A 32 -15.63 -5.98 7.20
CA PHE A 32 -15.54 -7.43 7.13
C PHE A 32 -14.85 -8.04 8.36
N GLY A 33 -14.11 -7.25 9.13
CA GLY A 33 -13.24 -7.77 10.19
C GLY A 33 -12.18 -8.75 9.67
N ASN A 34 -11.86 -8.66 8.37
CA ASN A 34 -10.92 -9.53 7.69
C ASN A 34 -10.10 -8.73 6.68
N ALA A 35 -8.81 -8.62 6.91
CA ALA A 35 -7.91 -7.79 6.13
C ALA A 35 -7.86 -8.16 4.64
N MET A 36 -7.83 -9.46 4.31
CA MET A 36 -7.82 -9.93 2.93
C MET A 36 -9.14 -9.59 2.21
N LYS A 37 -10.28 -9.89 2.85
CA LYS A 37 -11.60 -9.55 2.27
C LYS A 37 -11.77 -8.04 2.07
N SER A 38 -11.31 -7.25 3.04
CA SER A 38 -11.30 -5.80 2.98
C SER A 38 -10.44 -5.30 1.80
N TYR A 39 -9.24 -5.83 1.67
CA TYR A 39 -8.31 -5.49 0.60
C TYR A 39 -8.86 -5.82 -0.80
N LEU A 40 -9.35 -7.04 -0.98
CA LEU A 40 -9.97 -7.47 -2.24
C LEU A 40 -11.23 -6.66 -2.59
N HIS A 41 -12.02 -6.27 -1.58
CA HIS A 41 -13.18 -5.42 -1.80
C HIS A 41 -12.76 -4.03 -2.32
N VAL A 42 -11.73 -3.43 -1.74
CA VAL A 42 -11.17 -2.16 -2.21
C VAL A 42 -10.66 -2.29 -3.64
N CYS A 43 -9.87 -3.31 -3.94
CA CYS A 43 -9.36 -3.55 -5.29
C CYS A 43 -10.48 -3.69 -6.32
N LYS A 44 -11.53 -4.47 -5.99
CA LYS A 44 -12.61 -4.81 -6.92
C LYS A 44 -13.63 -3.69 -7.11
N ASN A 45 -14.03 -3.01 -6.02
CA ASN A 45 -15.22 -2.17 -6.01
C ASN A 45 -14.95 -0.69 -5.79
N ILE A 46 -13.75 -0.33 -5.33
CA ILE A 46 -13.38 1.07 -5.10
C ILE A 46 -12.40 1.52 -6.19
N ILE A 47 -11.28 0.79 -6.36
CA ILE A 47 -10.29 1.08 -7.39
C ILE A 47 -10.80 0.64 -8.76
N ALA A 48 -11.37 -0.57 -8.84
CA ALA A 48 -12.08 -1.08 -10.02
C ALA A 48 -11.30 -0.97 -11.35
N GLY A 49 -9.98 -1.09 -11.29
CA GLY A 49 -9.08 -1.03 -12.44
C GLY A 49 -8.50 0.35 -12.75
N GLU A 50 -8.97 1.42 -12.11
CA GLU A 50 -8.36 2.74 -12.29
C GLU A 50 -6.94 2.83 -11.71
N PRO A 51 -6.05 3.69 -12.24
CA PRO A 51 -4.77 3.96 -11.60
C PRO A 51 -4.99 4.60 -10.24
N ALA A 52 -4.43 4.01 -9.18
CA ALA A 52 -4.73 4.41 -7.82
C ALA A 52 -3.52 4.37 -6.88
N VAL A 53 -3.52 5.28 -5.91
CA VAL A 53 -2.66 5.22 -4.72
C VAL A 53 -3.48 4.65 -3.57
N LEU A 54 -3.07 3.50 -3.06
CA LEU A 54 -3.68 2.85 -1.90
C LEU A 54 -2.83 3.10 -0.65
N LEU A 55 -3.49 3.57 0.41
CA LEU A 55 -2.89 4.00 1.68
C LEU A 55 -3.51 3.21 2.83
N GLU A 56 -2.68 2.80 3.79
CA GLU A 56 -3.17 2.32 5.08
C GLU A 56 -3.44 3.50 6.04
N ASP A 57 -4.30 3.27 7.04
CA ASP A 57 -4.71 4.32 7.99
C ASP A 57 -3.68 4.67 9.07
N ASP A 58 -2.65 3.82 9.25
CA ASP A 58 -1.64 3.96 10.31
C ASP A 58 -0.32 4.58 9.80
N ILE A 59 -0.44 5.54 8.91
CA ILE A 59 0.72 6.22 8.32
C ILE A 59 0.75 7.72 8.63
N ILE A 60 1.94 8.29 8.47
CA ILE A 60 2.22 9.73 8.45
C ILE A 60 2.72 10.03 7.04
N LEU A 61 2.21 11.08 6.42
CA LEU A 61 2.64 11.52 5.10
C LEU A 61 3.80 12.51 5.22
N THR A 62 4.75 12.47 4.28
CA THR A 62 5.76 13.51 4.12
C THR A 62 5.10 14.85 3.75
N SER A 63 5.78 15.97 3.97
CA SER A 63 5.33 17.28 3.49
C SER A 63 5.20 17.27 1.95
N ASN A 64 4.20 17.96 1.41
CA ASN A 64 3.91 18.02 -0.04
C ASN A 64 3.76 16.62 -0.67
N PHE A 65 3.12 15.70 0.07
CA PHE A 65 2.99 14.29 -0.32
C PHE A 65 2.42 14.13 -1.74
N ARG A 66 1.33 14.85 -2.05
CA ARG A 66 0.67 14.75 -3.36
C ARG A 66 1.61 15.10 -4.52
N GLU A 67 2.30 16.22 -4.42
CA GLU A 67 3.22 16.66 -5.46
C GLU A 67 4.37 15.66 -5.67
N LYS A 68 4.94 15.18 -4.57
CA LYS A 68 6.03 14.21 -4.61
C LYS A 68 5.62 12.89 -5.24
N ILE A 69 4.47 12.33 -4.83
CA ILE A 69 4.02 11.03 -5.32
C ILE A 69 3.60 11.11 -6.80
N GLU A 70 2.90 12.17 -7.20
CA GLU A 70 2.48 12.37 -8.60
C GLU A 70 3.68 12.58 -9.53
N ALA A 71 4.72 13.28 -9.07
CA ALA A 71 5.96 13.44 -9.84
C ALA A 71 6.66 12.10 -10.10
N VAL A 72 6.65 11.17 -9.12
CA VAL A 72 7.22 9.82 -9.30
C VAL A 72 6.35 8.99 -10.24
N ILE A 73 5.05 8.98 -10.02
CA ILE A 73 4.10 8.18 -10.83
C ILE A 73 4.13 8.63 -12.30
N SER A 74 4.25 9.94 -12.57
CA SER A 74 4.32 10.45 -13.94
C SER A 74 5.53 9.92 -14.73
N GLN A 75 6.61 9.54 -14.05
CA GLN A 75 7.79 8.92 -14.66
C GLN A 75 7.65 7.40 -14.84
N HIS A 76 6.74 6.77 -14.09
CA HIS A 76 6.56 5.32 -14.05
C HIS A 76 5.08 4.91 -14.04
N PRO A 77 4.22 5.41 -14.97
CA PRO A 77 2.77 5.26 -14.88
C PRO A 77 2.28 3.81 -14.97
N ASP A 78 3.04 2.94 -15.63
CA ASP A 78 2.67 1.53 -15.86
C ASP A 78 3.38 0.57 -14.87
N THR A 79 3.96 1.10 -13.80
CA THR A 79 4.78 0.33 -12.87
C THR A 79 4.13 0.26 -11.50
N LEU A 80 4.10 -0.94 -10.90
CA LEU A 80 3.79 -1.08 -9.48
C LEU A 80 4.87 -0.37 -8.65
N ILE A 81 4.48 0.55 -7.78
CA ILE A 81 5.42 1.31 -6.95
C ILE A 81 5.05 1.16 -5.47
N ASN A 82 6.04 0.88 -4.65
CA ASN A 82 5.92 0.90 -3.19
C ASN A 82 6.65 2.14 -2.65
N PHE A 83 5.93 2.99 -1.92
CA PHE A 83 6.45 4.24 -1.35
C PHE A 83 6.88 4.13 0.10
N PHE A 84 6.99 2.90 0.61
CA PHE A 84 7.45 2.62 1.95
C PHE A 84 8.53 1.54 1.96
N SER A 85 9.64 1.78 2.64
CA SER A 85 10.73 0.81 2.77
C SER A 85 11.26 0.74 4.19
N LEU A 86 11.42 -0.48 4.71
CA LEU A 86 12.15 -0.74 5.96
C LEU A 86 13.65 -1.02 5.73
N SER A 87 14.09 -0.98 4.49
CA SER A 87 15.48 -1.32 4.16
C SER A 87 16.44 -0.26 4.71
N LYS A 88 17.45 -0.71 5.45
CA LYS A 88 18.60 0.11 5.86
C LYS A 88 19.70 0.11 4.81
N LYS A 89 19.61 -0.78 3.82
CA LYS A 89 20.63 -0.97 2.78
C LYS A 89 20.40 -0.03 1.59
N TYR A 90 19.15 0.20 1.24
CA TYR A 90 18.77 0.96 0.06
C TYR A 90 18.18 2.31 0.47
N LEU A 91 18.95 3.38 0.25
CA LEU A 91 18.55 4.75 0.60
C LEU A 91 18.02 5.53 -0.61
N GLU A 92 18.16 4.97 -1.81
CA GLU A 92 17.72 5.54 -3.08
C GLU A 92 16.68 4.62 -3.75
N PRO A 93 15.94 5.12 -4.76
CA PRO A 93 15.01 4.32 -5.53
C PRO A 93 15.69 3.09 -6.12
N HIS A 94 15.05 1.93 -6.01
CA HIS A 94 15.62 0.67 -6.49
C HIS A 94 14.53 -0.31 -6.94
N TRP A 95 14.93 -1.22 -7.81
CA TRP A 95 14.05 -2.24 -8.35
C TRP A 95 14.14 -3.54 -7.55
N LYS A 96 12.97 -4.14 -7.31
CA LYS A 96 12.84 -5.48 -6.73
C LYS A 96 11.95 -6.35 -7.60
N LYS A 97 12.04 -7.67 -7.42
CA LYS A 97 11.15 -8.62 -8.10
C LYS A 97 9.85 -8.80 -7.32
N GLY A 98 8.73 -9.06 -8.00
CA GLY A 98 7.41 -9.22 -7.38
C GLY A 98 7.40 -10.22 -6.22
N ARG A 99 8.16 -11.31 -6.28
CA ARG A 99 8.31 -12.26 -5.17
C ARG A 99 8.91 -11.67 -3.88
N GLU A 100 9.51 -10.50 -3.95
CA GLU A 100 10.10 -9.76 -2.83
C GLU A 100 9.18 -8.64 -2.34
N TYR A 101 7.96 -8.56 -2.91
CA TYR A 101 7.00 -7.53 -2.54
C TYR A 101 6.55 -7.72 -1.09
N CYS A 102 6.63 -6.66 -0.32
CA CYS A 102 6.21 -6.63 1.08
C CYS A 102 5.96 -5.18 1.51
N MET A 103 5.17 -5.01 2.57
CA MET A 103 4.97 -3.71 3.22
C MET A 103 4.19 -2.72 2.35
N ASN A 104 2.91 -2.87 2.29
CA ASN A 104 1.98 -2.09 1.46
C ASN A 104 1.31 -0.92 2.19
N GLN A 105 2.07 -0.15 2.98
CA GLN A 105 1.57 1.03 3.69
C GLN A 105 1.15 2.16 2.73
N CYS A 106 1.84 2.27 1.60
CA CYS A 106 1.52 3.18 0.51
C CYS A 106 2.02 2.59 -0.80
N GLU A 107 1.11 2.29 -1.70
CA GLU A 107 1.41 1.65 -2.97
C GLU A 107 0.66 2.31 -4.12
N TYR A 108 1.28 2.40 -5.29
CA TYR A 108 0.63 2.82 -6.52
C TYR A 108 0.33 1.60 -7.38
N PHE A 109 -0.91 1.50 -7.80
CA PHE A 109 -1.42 0.53 -8.75
C PHE A 109 -1.60 1.17 -10.11
N PRO A 110 -0.88 0.71 -11.15
CA PRO A 110 -1.16 1.12 -12.51
C PRO A 110 -2.53 0.63 -12.99
N GLU A 111 -3.00 1.18 -14.11
CA GLU A 111 -4.29 0.83 -14.70
C GLU A 111 -4.47 -0.69 -14.85
N GLY A 112 -5.65 -1.17 -14.49
CA GLY A 112 -6.03 -2.59 -14.55
C GLY A 112 -5.44 -3.47 -13.44
N PHE A 113 -4.42 -3.01 -12.71
CA PHE A 113 -3.69 -3.89 -11.80
C PHE A 113 -4.53 -4.34 -10.58
N SER A 114 -5.40 -3.49 -10.04
CA SER A 114 -6.27 -3.86 -8.92
C SER A 114 -7.19 -5.05 -9.26
N LEU A 115 -7.68 -5.13 -10.50
CA LEU A 115 -8.49 -6.27 -10.97
C LEU A 115 -7.63 -7.52 -11.13
N ARG A 116 -6.39 -7.40 -11.60
CA ARG A 116 -5.43 -8.52 -11.64
C ARG A 116 -5.15 -9.09 -10.25
N VAL A 117 -5.10 -8.27 -9.22
CA VAL A 117 -4.95 -8.73 -7.82
C VAL A 117 -6.15 -9.59 -7.41
N VAL A 118 -7.37 -9.17 -7.75
CA VAL A 118 -8.60 -9.93 -7.47
C VAL A 118 -8.62 -11.26 -8.21
N GLU A 119 -8.29 -11.27 -9.50
CA GLU A 119 -8.20 -12.48 -10.32
C GLU A 119 -7.11 -13.44 -9.81
N ALA A 120 -5.93 -12.90 -9.49
CA ALA A 120 -4.82 -13.69 -8.97
C ALA A 120 -5.15 -14.38 -7.65
N TYR A 121 -6.01 -13.81 -6.81
CA TYR A 121 -6.42 -14.41 -5.55
C TYR A 121 -7.08 -15.77 -5.72
N GLU A 122 -7.83 -16.00 -6.80
CA GLU A 122 -8.50 -17.28 -7.03
C GLU A 122 -7.50 -18.45 -7.14
N ASN A 123 -6.33 -18.20 -7.74
CA ASN A 123 -5.28 -19.19 -7.98
C ASN A 123 -4.06 -19.00 -7.06
N TRP A 124 -4.17 -18.15 -6.02
CA TRP A 124 -3.04 -17.87 -5.16
C TRP A 124 -2.68 -19.06 -4.27
N PRO A 125 -1.44 -19.59 -4.37
CA PRO A 125 -1.07 -20.84 -3.70
C PRO A 125 -0.95 -20.72 -2.18
N LEU A 126 -0.90 -19.49 -1.64
CA LEU A 126 -0.83 -19.25 -0.19
C LEU A 126 -2.18 -18.85 0.42
N LYS A 127 -3.28 -18.91 -0.33
CA LYS A 127 -4.62 -18.48 0.08
C LYS A 127 -5.04 -19.01 1.44
N GLU A 128 -4.81 -20.30 1.68
CA GLU A 128 -5.18 -20.97 2.93
C GLU A 128 -4.12 -20.85 4.05
N LYS A 129 -2.83 -20.69 3.65
CA LYS A 129 -1.71 -20.67 4.60
C LYS A 129 -1.43 -19.28 5.16
N GLU A 130 -1.67 -18.25 4.34
CA GLU A 130 -1.32 -16.85 4.66
C GLU A 130 -2.53 -15.93 4.44
N PRO A 131 -3.65 -16.14 5.16
CA PRO A 131 -4.91 -15.43 4.88
C PRO A 131 -4.89 -13.92 5.13
N THR A 132 -3.82 -13.39 5.70
CA THR A 132 -3.64 -11.96 5.97
C THR A 132 -2.47 -11.33 5.21
N ALA A 133 -1.76 -12.12 4.40
CA ALA A 133 -0.55 -11.66 3.70
C ALA A 133 -0.87 -11.10 2.31
N TYR A 134 -1.76 -10.10 2.24
CA TYR A 134 -2.16 -9.49 0.97
C TYR A 134 -1.02 -8.74 0.27
N ASP A 135 0.05 -8.36 0.95
CA ASP A 135 1.29 -7.88 0.34
C ASP A 135 1.93 -8.96 -0.56
N PHE A 136 1.99 -10.22 -0.11
CA PHE A 136 2.48 -11.32 -0.95
C PHE A 136 1.56 -11.59 -2.15
N LEU A 137 0.24 -11.41 -1.98
CA LEU A 137 -0.71 -11.51 -3.09
C LEU A 137 -0.45 -10.44 -4.15
N VAL A 138 -0.15 -9.20 -3.76
CA VAL A 138 0.22 -8.12 -4.69
C VAL A 138 1.44 -8.50 -5.51
N GLY A 139 2.50 -8.98 -4.86
CA GLY A 139 3.68 -9.45 -5.55
C GLY A 139 3.44 -10.62 -6.50
N TYR A 140 2.59 -11.56 -6.11
CA TYR A 140 2.16 -12.69 -6.96
C TYR A 140 1.38 -12.21 -8.19
N ALA A 141 0.42 -11.30 -8.00
CA ALA A 141 -0.39 -10.71 -9.07
C ALA A 141 0.45 -9.87 -10.03
N TRP A 142 1.48 -9.16 -9.54
CA TRP A 142 2.42 -8.43 -10.38
C TRP A 142 3.27 -9.35 -11.24
N GLY A 143 3.53 -10.55 -10.75
CA GLY A 143 4.37 -11.57 -11.36
C GLY A 143 5.72 -11.69 -10.64
N ASN A 144 6.00 -12.87 -10.13
CA ASN A 144 7.13 -13.15 -9.25
C ASN A 144 8.49 -12.64 -9.75
N ASN A 145 8.70 -12.57 -11.05
CA ASN A 145 9.96 -12.11 -11.66
C ASN A 145 9.86 -10.70 -12.27
N ASN A 146 8.66 -10.10 -12.34
CA ASN A 146 8.50 -8.75 -12.86
C ASN A 146 9.09 -7.74 -11.87
N PRO A 147 9.84 -6.74 -12.37
CA PRO A 147 10.38 -5.70 -11.52
C PRO A 147 9.26 -4.75 -11.06
N TYR A 148 9.32 -4.33 -9.80
CA TYR A 148 8.55 -3.21 -9.27
C TYR A 148 9.50 -2.20 -8.62
N LEU A 149 9.08 -0.95 -8.52
CA LEU A 149 9.88 0.12 -7.96
C LEU A 149 9.62 0.26 -6.46
N VAL A 150 10.67 0.29 -5.66
CA VAL A 150 10.64 0.76 -4.27
C VAL A 150 11.22 2.17 -4.25
N TRP A 151 10.39 3.13 -3.93
CA TRP A 151 10.81 4.53 -3.87
C TRP A 151 11.44 4.87 -2.51
N CYS A 152 12.60 5.48 -2.57
CA CYS A 152 13.31 6.05 -1.41
C CYS A 152 13.81 7.46 -1.78
N PRO A 153 13.73 8.44 -0.86
CA PRO A 153 13.22 8.31 0.50
C PRO A 153 11.75 7.93 0.54
N SER A 154 11.33 7.22 1.61
CA SER A 154 9.92 6.82 1.79
C SER A 154 9.03 8.06 1.91
N LEU A 155 7.91 8.05 1.20
CA LEU A 155 6.93 9.17 1.25
C LEU A 155 5.94 9.04 2.41
N VAL A 156 5.95 7.90 3.09
CA VAL A 156 5.13 7.65 4.27
C VAL A 156 5.96 7.04 5.39
N GLN A 157 5.53 7.26 6.64
CA GLN A 157 6.05 6.60 7.83
C GLN A 157 4.95 5.84 8.54
N HIS A 158 5.22 4.61 8.94
CA HIS A 158 4.28 3.86 9.78
C HIS A 158 4.25 4.45 11.19
N ARG A 159 3.05 4.70 11.73
CA ARG A 159 2.87 5.12 13.13
C ARG A 159 3.26 3.99 14.08
N GLU A 160 3.81 4.34 15.24
CA GLU A 160 4.15 3.36 16.30
C GLU A 160 2.90 2.86 17.02
N VAL A 161 1.97 2.28 16.30
CA VAL A 161 0.73 1.72 16.84
C VAL A 161 0.67 0.21 16.63
N LYS A 162 0.00 -0.49 17.53
CA LYS A 162 -0.20 -1.93 17.39
C LYS A 162 -1.08 -2.22 16.18
N SER A 163 -0.72 -3.27 15.44
CA SER A 163 -1.56 -3.79 14.37
C SER A 163 -2.87 -4.34 14.95
N ILE A 164 -3.99 -3.91 14.40
CA ILE A 164 -5.32 -4.45 14.77
C ILE A 164 -5.49 -5.86 14.21
N ILE A 165 -4.91 -6.11 13.02
CA ILE A 165 -5.02 -7.38 12.32
C ILE A 165 -4.12 -8.46 12.95
N ASN A 166 -2.91 -8.09 13.33
CA ASN A 166 -1.92 -9.00 13.91
C ASN A 166 -1.22 -8.33 15.11
N PRO A 167 -1.75 -8.46 16.33
CA PRO A 167 -1.18 -7.84 17.52
C PRO A 167 0.25 -8.28 17.87
N ARG A 168 0.74 -9.37 17.26
CA ARG A 168 2.12 -9.86 17.43
C ARG A 168 3.13 -9.11 16.54
N ARG A 169 2.68 -8.39 15.52
CA ARG A 169 3.56 -7.55 14.69
C ARG A 169 4.15 -6.42 15.53
N SER A 170 5.44 -6.16 15.32
CA SER A 170 6.11 -5.02 15.93
C SER A 170 5.42 -3.71 15.55
N SER A 171 5.23 -2.82 16.50
CA SER A 171 4.80 -1.44 16.24
C SER A 171 5.95 -0.58 15.67
N LYS A 172 7.20 -1.01 15.86
CA LYS A 172 8.41 -0.28 15.42
C LYS A 172 8.79 -0.63 13.97
N ARG A 173 7.87 -0.41 13.03
CA ARG A 173 8.10 -0.60 11.59
C ARG A 173 8.33 0.76 10.94
N GLN A 174 9.51 1.33 11.16
CA GLN A 174 9.84 2.67 10.69
C GLN A 174 10.81 2.64 9.53
N SER A 175 10.55 3.44 8.53
CA SER A 175 11.51 3.71 7.47
C SER A 175 12.64 4.59 7.99
N VAL A 176 13.87 4.24 7.63
CA VAL A 176 15.07 5.04 7.96
C VAL A 176 15.29 6.20 6.99
N THR A 177 14.56 6.22 5.88
CA THR A 177 14.66 7.24 4.83
C THR A 177 13.51 8.22 4.82
N PHE A 178 12.55 8.09 5.75
CA PHE A 178 11.42 9.01 5.83
C PHE A 178 11.86 10.37 6.36
N GLU A 179 11.43 11.41 5.65
CA GLU A 179 11.62 12.82 6.03
C GLU A 179 10.25 13.51 6.12
N VAL A 180 10.06 14.33 7.16
CA VAL A 180 8.80 15.07 7.41
C VAL A 180 8.63 16.21 6.43
#